data_72d4afa1372a59e3399a55209d32cff4
#
_entry.id   72d4afa1372a59e3399a55209d32cff4
#
_cell.length_a   1.000
_cell.length_b   1.000
_cell.length_c   1.000
_cell.angle_alpha   90.00
_cell.angle_beta   90.00
_cell.angle_gamma   90.00
#
_symmetry.space_group_name_H-M   'P 1'
#
loop_
_entity.id
_entity.type
_entity.pdbx_description
1 polymer ?
#
loop_
_entity_poly.entity_id
_entity_poly.type
_entity_poly.pdbx_seq_one_letter_code
_entity_poly.pdbx_strand_id
1 'polypeptide(L)'
;MRHSTRRKVIIVGVLLITYSAITYGLPYLLLDAPFARVNATETLKERFSREYTQSLDVKYSKGSPQLSRESPSGTVLGYVTDTKTRQKLLQAQPFADCSGGCSSWQPYSEYGKISPLLSIEQNSSPDSRNILRTATGEESQCVARYRPESHGDIFCLSPSTGAFAYGYDGAS
;
A
#
# COMPACT_ATOMS: atom_id res chain seq x y z
N MET A 1 -31.48 -12.62 -54.43
CA MET A 1 -31.72 -12.92 -53.00
C MET A 1 -30.45 -13.09 -52.11
N ARG A 2 -29.24 -13.26 -52.64
CA ARG A 2 -28.01 -13.49 -51.82
C ARG A 2 -27.43 -12.25 -51.09
N HIS A 3 -27.75 -11.01 -51.50
CA HIS A 3 -27.18 -9.81 -50.86
C HIS A 3 -27.78 -9.43 -49.49
N SER A 4 -29.04 -9.78 -49.26
CA SER A 4 -29.74 -9.46 -47.97
C SER A 4 -29.17 -10.27 -46.82
N THR A 5 -28.82 -11.53 -47.03
CA THR A 5 -28.31 -12.44 -45.97
C THR A 5 -26.91 -12.05 -45.51
N ARG A 6 -26.03 -11.63 -46.45
CA ARG A 6 -24.67 -11.17 -46.10
C ARG A 6 -24.67 -9.92 -45.21
N ARG A 7 -25.55 -8.93 -45.53
CA ARG A 7 -25.69 -7.73 -44.71
C ARG A 7 -26.19 -8.03 -43.28
N LYS A 8 -27.13 -8.95 -43.14
CA LYS A 8 -27.63 -9.36 -41.80
C LYS A 8 -26.54 -10.07 -40.97
N VAL A 9 -25.72 -10.91 -41.57
CA VAL A 9 -24.63 -11.60 -40.88
C VAL A 9 -23.55 -10.61 -40.42
N ILE A 10 -23.22 -9.60 -41.25
CA ILE A 10 -22.25 -8.56 -40.85
C ILE A 10 -22.78 -7.70 -39.69
N ILE A 11 -24.05 -7.31 -39.70
CA ILE A 11 -24.66 -6.52 -38.63
C ILE A 11 -24.67 -7.28 -37.29
N VAL A 12 -25.04 -8.57 -37.33
CA VAL A 12 -25.04 -9.43 -36.12
C VAL A 12 -23.61 -9.63 -35.60
N GLY A 13 -22.64 -9.83 -36.48
CA GLY A 13 -21.23 -9.95 -36.10
C GLY A 13 -20.69 -8.69 -35.42
N VAL A 14 -20.97 -7.51 -35.98
CA VAL A 14 -20.57 -6.23 -35.40
C VAL A 14 -21.22 -6.02 -34.02
N LEU A 15 -22.52 -6.32 -33.87
CA LEU A 15 -23.23 -6.20 -32.60
C LEU A 15 -22.67 -7.15 -31.53
N LEU A 16 -22.28 -8.36 -31.88
CA LEU A 16 -21.65 -9.31 -30.95
C LEU A 16 -20.26 -8.85 -30.49
N ILE A 17 -19.46 -8.30 -31.40
CA ILE A 17 -18.13 -7.78 -31.08
C ILE A 17 -18.24 -6.54 -30.18
N THR A 18 -19.16 -5.61 -30.49
CA THR A 18 -19.37 -4.42 -29.66
C THR A 18 -19.93 -4.80 -28.29
N TYR A 19 -20.83 -5.76 -28.20
CA TYR A 19 -21.36 -6.25 -26.92
C TYR A 19 -20.26 -6.92 -26.09
N SER A 20 -19.41 -7.76 -26.68
CA SER A 20 -18.28 -8.37 -26.00
C SER A 20 -17.24 -7.33 -25.55
N ALA A 21 -16.96 -6.32 -26.35
CA ALA A 21 -16.04 -5.24 -25.99
C ALA A 21 -16.59 -4.40 -24.82
N ILE A 22 -17.89 -4.15 -24.78
CA ILE A 22 -18.53 -3.39 -23.69
C ILE A 22 -18.65 -4.22 -22.42
N THR A 23 -19.02 -5.52 -22.52
CA THR A 23 -19.23 -6.36 -21.32
C THR A 23 -17.94 -6.86 -20.71
N TYR A 24 -16.91 -7.09 -21.49
CA TYR A 24 -15.64 -7.65 -21.00
C TYR A 24 -14.46 -6.66 -21.08
N GLY A 25 -14.41 -5.80 -22.08
CA GLY A 25 -13.29 -4.86 -22.26
C GLY A 25 -13.43 -3.60 -21.43
N LEU A 26 -14.62 -3.02 -21.34
CA LEU A 26 -14.87 -1.78 -20.57
C LEU A 26 -14.63 -1.99 -19.05
N PRO A 27 -15.13 -3.05 -18.41
CA PRO A 27 -14.82 -3.32 -17.02
C PRO A 27 -13.32 -3.51 -16.77
N TYR A 28 -12.59 -4.19 -17.66
CA TYR A 28 -11.14 -4.36 -17.55
C TYR A 28 -10.39 -3.03 -17.65
N LEU A 29 -10.77 -2.18 -18.61
CA LEU A 29 -10.16 -0.85 -18.77
C LEU A 29 -10.49 0.10 -17.61
N LEU A 30 -11.69 0.00 -17.02
CA LEU A 30 -12.10 0.81 -15.89
C LEU A 30 -11.55 0.29 -14.56
N LEU A 31 -11.40 -1.03 -14.40
CA LEU A 31 -10.88 -1.66 -13.19
C LEU A 31 -9.35 -1.58 -13.09
N ASP A 32 -8.64 -1.55 -14.22
CA ASP A 32 -7.19 -1.32 -14.29
C ASP A 32 -6.83 0.16 -14.49
N ALA A 33 -7.79 1.06 -14.46
CA ALA A 33 -7.53 2.49 -14.56
C ALA A 33 -6.58 2.91 -13.42
N PRO A 34 -5.47 3.61 -13.72
CA PRO A 34 -4.49 4.03 -12.71
C PRO A 34 -5.09 4.96 -11.63
N PHE A 35 -6.30 5.45 -11.85
CA PHE A 35 -7.07 6.29 -10.92
C PHE A 35 -7.73 5.51 -9.75
N ALA A 36 -7.77 4.19 -9.81
CA ALA A 36 -8.45 3.35 -8.82
C ALA A 36 -7.52 2.76 -7.75
N ARG A 37 -6.22 3.11 -7.76
CA ARG A 37 -5.28 2.62 -6.75
C ARG A 37 -4.97 3.71 -5.74
N VAL A 38 -5.12 3.39 -4.46
CA VAL A 38 -4.67 4.26 -3.39
C VAL A 38 -3.15 4.41 -3.51
N ASN A 39 -2.66 5.65 -3.56
CA ASN A 39 -1.23 5.92 -3.54
C ASN A 39 -0.70 5.76 -2.11
N ALA A 40 -0.14 4.58 -1.80
CA ALA A 40 0.34 4.28 -0.47
C ALA A 40 1.42 5.27 0.03
N THR A 41 2.20 5.85 -0.87
CA THR A 41 3.18 6.89 -0.51
C THR A 41 2.51 8.20 -0.07
N GLU A 42 1.44 8.63 -0.73
CA GLU A 42 0.69 9.80 -0.32
C GLU A 42 -0.02 9.55 1.01
N THR A 43 -0.60 8.36 1.20
CA THR A 43 -1.18 7.95 2.47
C THR A 43 -0.17 8.01 3.62
N LEU A 44 1.06 7.52 3.39
CA LEU A 44 2.14 7.65 4.36
C LEU A 44 2.42 9.12 4.70
N LYS A 45 2.56 9.99 3.69
CA LYS A 45 2.86 11.42 3.88
C LYS A 45 1.76 12.16 4.62
N GLU A 46 0.50 11.82 4.40
CA GLU A 46 -0.65 12.42 5.09
C GLU A 46 -0.71 12.01 6.56
N ARG A 47 -0.32 10.77 6.87
CA ARG A 47 -0.41 10.20 8.22
C ARG A 47 0.81 10.48 9.10
N PHE A 48 1.93 10.82 8.48
CA PHE A 48 3.17 11.16 9.17
C PHE A 48 3.31 12.66 9.41
N SER A 49 4.00 13.01 10.49
CA SER A 49 4.44 14.38 10.71
C SER A 49 5.36 14.85 9.58
N ARG A 50 5.11 16.05 9.06
CA ARG A 50 5.81 16.57 7.88
C ARG A 50 7.33 16.64 8.04
N GLU A 51 7.82 16.83 9.25
CA GLU A 51 9.25 16.91 9.54
C GLU A 51 10.00 15.60 9.19
N TYR A 52 9.32 14.44 9.21
CA TYR A 52 9.94 13.16 8.92
C TYR A 52 9.80 12.74 7.45
N THR A 53 8.75 13.17 6.77
CA THR A 53 8.45 12.72 5.41
C THR A 53 9.51 13.12 4.39
N GLN A 54 10.23 14.23 4.61
CA GLN A 54 11.27 14.71 3.69
C GLN A 54 12.53 13.84 3.69
N SER A 55 12.77 13.08 4.76
CA SER A 55 13.94 12.21 4.89
C SER A 55 13.68 10.75 4.48
N LEU A 56 12.47 10.46 3.99
CA LEU A 56 12.09 9.13 3.53
C LEU A 56 12.46 8.94 2.06
N ASP A 57 13.39 8.04 1.79
CA ASP A 57 13.73 7.58 0.44
C ASP A 57 12.91 6.32 0.12
N VAL A 58 11.77 6.51 -0.52
CA VAL A 58 10.83 5.43 -0.88
C VAL A 58 11.37 4.62 -2.05
N LYS A 59 11.53 3.33 -1.87
CA LYS A 59 11.98 2.37 -2.90
C LYS A 59 10.86 1.50 -3.44
N TYR A 60 9.81 1.28 -2.68
CA TYR A 60 8.65 0.48 -3.06
C TYR A 60 7.38 1.06 -2.45
N SER A 61 6.33 1.10 -3.24
CA SER A 61 5.00 1.54 -2.80
C SER A 61 3.93 0.74 -3.54
N LYS A 62 3.01 0.13 -2.79
CA LYS A 62 1.88 -0.62 -3.34
C LYS A 62 0.65 -0.35 -2.49
N GLY A 63 -0.43 0.13 -3.11
CA GLY A 63 -1.76 0.25 -2.50
C GLY A 63 -2.75 -0.72 -3.12
N SER A 64 -3.80 -1.05 -2.40
CA SER A 64 -4.92 -1.84 -2.90
C SER A 64 -5.78 -1.05 -3.88
N PRO A 65 -6.53 -1.71 -4.79
CA PRO A 65 -7.53 -1.04 -5.60
C PRO A 65 -8.63 -0.43 -4.73
N GLN A 66 -9.07 0.77 -5.09
CA GLN A 66 -10.09 1.53 -4.34
C GLN A 66 -11.52 0.98 -4.48
N LEU A 67 -11.74 0.04 -5.42
CA LEU A 67 -13.06 -0.51 -5.77
C LEU A 67 -13.45 -1.78 -4.99
N SER A 68 -12.59 -2.30 -4.14
CA SER A 68 -12.97 -3.39 -3.25
C SER A 68 -13.82 -2.83 -2.10
N ARG A 69 -14.88 -3.54 -1.72
CA ARG A 69 -15.61 -3.27 -0.45
C ARG A 69 -14.71 -3.48 0.79
N GLU A 70 -13.50 -3.95 0.56
CA GLU A 70 -12.46 -4.12 1.56
C GLU A 70 -11.82 -2.76 1.85
N SER A 71 -11.47 -2.56 3.07
CA SER A 71 -10.77 -1.36 3.53
C SER A 71 -9.48 -1.17 2.74
N PRO A 72 -9.12 0.08 2.34
CA PRO A 72 -7.90 0.32 1.61
C PRO A 72 -6.69 -0.13 2.42
N SER A 73 -5.82 -0.89 1.81
CA SER A 73 -4.58 -1.36 2.40
C SER A 73 -3.39 -0.97 1.54
N GLY A 74 -2.23 -0.89 2.13
CA GLY A 74 -1.03 -0.58 1.35
C GLY A 74 0.25 -0.70 2.15
N THR A 75 1.35 -0.66 1.41
CA THR A 75 2.68 -0.77 1.97
C THR A 75 3.66 0.13 1.25
N VAL A 76 4.56 0.71 2.04
CA VAL A 76 5.68 1.52 1.57
C VAL A 76 6.96 1.01 2.23
N LEU A 77 8.00 0.79 1.43
CA LEU A 77 9.32 0.37 1.88
C LEU A 77 10.38 1.36 1.41
N GLY A 78 11.42 1.56 2.21
CA GLY A 78 12.50 2.46 1.83
C GLY A 78 13.54 2.63 2.94
N TYR A 79 14.20 3.79 2.91
CA TYR A 79 15.24 4.14 3.87
C TYR A 79 15.03 5.53 4.44
N VAL A 80 15.32 5.69 5.72
CA VAL A 80 15.53 7.00 6.35
C VAL A 80 17.00 7.34 6.16
N THR A 81 17.31 8.26 5.25
CA THR A 81 18.68 8.54 4.80
C THR A 81 19.50 9.30 5.84
N ASP A 82 18.87 10.18 6.60
CA ASP A 82 19.54 11.01 7.60
C ASP A 82 19.56 10.33 8.99
N THR A 83 20.77 10.13 9.54
CA THR A 83 20.96 9.48 10.84
C THR A 83 20.35 10.27 11.99
N LYS A 84 20.37 11.62 11.93
CA LYS A 84 19.76 12.45 12.98
C LYS A 84 18.26 12.32 12.98
N THR A 85 17.64 12.32 11.80
CA THR A 85 16.19 12.08 11.65
C THR A 85 15.83 10.69 12.12
N ARG A 86 16.64 9.68 11.87
CA ARG A 86 16.44 8.30 12.34
C ARG A 86 16.39 8.24 13.88
N GLN A 87 17.35 8.89 14.54
CA GLN A 87 17.37 8.97 16.02
C GLN A 87 16.17 9.73 16.58
N LYS A 88 15.77 10.84 15.95
CA LYS A 88 14.58 11.58 16.36
C LYS A 88 13.31 10.75 16.21
N LEU A 89 13.15 10.03 15.09
CA LEU A 89 12.01 9.14 14.87
C LEU A 89 11.85 8.12 15.99
N LEU A 90 12.94 7.47 16.40
CA LEU A 90 12.91 6.46 17.46
C LEU A 90 12.61 7.02 18.87
N GLN A 91 12.73 8.33 19.06
CA GLN A 91 12.46 9.01 20.33
C GLN A 91 11.10 9.73 20.34
N ALA A 92 10.41 9.82 19.19
CA ALA A 92 9.18 10.56 19.03
C ALA A 92 8.06 9.68 18.48
N GLN A 93 6.85 10.21 18.44
CA GLN A 93 5.72 9.62 17.73
C GLN A 93 5.74 10.10 16.27
N PRO A 94 5.94 9.21 15.27
CA PRO A 94 6.02 9.63 13.87
C PRO A 94 4.66 10.01 13.27
N PHE A 95 3.56 9.48 13.80
CA PHE A 95 2.24 9.76 13.29
C PHE A 95 1.76 11.16 13.70
N ALA A 96 1.17 11.89 12.75
CA ALA A 96 0.65 13.23 12.97
C ALA A 96 -0.62 13.25 13.85
N ASP A 97 -1.38 12.16 13.79
CA ASP A 97 -2.62 11.99 14.55
C ASP A 97 -2.63 10.65 15.29
N CYS A 98 -2.80 10.71 16.60
CA CYS A 98 -2.93 9.57 17.52
C CYS A 98 -4.26 9.58 18.27
N SER A 99 -5.31 10.21 17.76
CA SER A 99 -6.62 10.32 18.43
C SER A 99 -7.25 8.95 18.73
N GLY A 100 -7.00 7.94 17.89
CA GLY A 100 -7.41 6.54 18.12
C GLY A 100 -6.45 5.74 19.00
N GLY A 101 -5.35 6.36 19.44
CA GLY A 101 -4.27 5.72 20.21
C GLY A 101 -3.08 5.33 19.34
N CYS A 102 -1.88 5.50 19.89
CA CYS A 102 -0.63 5.02 19.29
C CYS A 102 0.13 4.19 20.32
N SER A 103 0.85 3.18 19.87
CA SER A 103 1.77 2.44 20.74
C SER A 103 3.05 3.25 21.00
N SER A 104 3.80 2.83 22.02
CA SER A 104 5.23 3.15 22.09
C SER A 104 6.01 2.34 21.05
N TRP A 105 7.27 2.71 20.81
CA TRP A 105 8.20 1.90 20.02
C TRP A 105 8.45 0.56 20.72
N GLN A 106 8.30 -0.52 19.97
CA GLN A 106 8.44 -1.90 20.45
C GLN A 106 9.08 -2.77 19.38
N PRO A 107 9.75 -3.88 19.73
CA PRO A 107 10.24 -4.84 18.75
C PRO A 107 9.12 -5.35 17.82
N TYR A 108 9.43 -5.63 16.56
CA TYR A 108 8.46 -6.14 15.60
C TYR A 108 7.75 -7.43 16.07
N SER A 109 8.43 -8.27 16.83
CA SER A 109 7.88 -9.50 17.42
C SER A 109 6.62 -9.28 18.25
N GLU A 110 6.46 -8.12 18.88
CA GLU A 110 5.31 -7.77 19.69
C GLU A 110 4.03 -7.50 18.86
N TYR A 111 4.20 -7.17 17.57
CA TYR A 111 3.07 -6.93 16.66
C TYR A 111 2.55 -8.21 15.99
N GLY A 112 3.28 -9.32 16.11
CA GLY A 112 2.84 -10.67 15.79
C GLY A 112 2.25 -10.85 14.39
N LYS A 113 1.28 -11.78 14.29
CA LYS A 113 0.65 -12.21 13.03
C LYS A 113 -0.35 -11.19 12.44
N ILE A 114 -0.57 -10.04 13.08
CA ILE A 114 -1.61 -9.05 12.72
C ILE A 114 -1.03 -7.92 11.84
N SER A 115 0.25 -7.98 11.51
CA SER A 115 0.89 -6.90 10.76
C SER A 115 0.45 -6.87 9.30
N PRO A 116 -0.05 -5.73 8.78
CA PRO A 116 -0.34 -5.56 7.35
C PRO A 116 0.88 -5.74 6.46
N LEU A 117 2.08 -5.82 7.04
CA LEU A 117 3.33 -6.05 6.31
C LEU A 117 3.52 -7.50 5.84
N LEU A 118 2.82 -8.48 6.43
CA LEU A 118 2.98 -9.90 6.10
C LEU A 118 2.51 -10.26 4.68
N SER A 119 1.59 -9.51 4.10
CA SER A 119 1.05 -9.79 2.76
C SER A 119 2.03 -9.51 1.60
N ILE A 120 3.18 -8.91 1.88
CA ILE A 120 4.13 -8.43 0.86
C ILE A 120 5.12 -9.50 0.42
N GLU A 121 5.45 -10.46 1.29
CA GLU A 121 6.53 -11.42 1.03
C GLU A 121 6.34 -12.24 -0.26
N GLN A 122 5.11 -12.51 -0.65
CA GLN A 122 4.82 -13.44 -1.74
C GLN A 122 4.97 -12.85 -3.16
N ASN A 123 4.81 -11.53 -3.35
CA ASN A 123 4.71 -10.90 -4.67
C ASN A 123 5.66 -9.71 -4.92
N SER A 124 6.70 -9.54 -4.09
CA SER A 124 7.62 -8.41 -4.21
C SER A 124 8.96 -8.79 -4.82
N SER A 125 9.67 -7.79 -5.36
CA SER A 125 11.03 -7.97 -5.89
C SER A 125 12.00 -8.44 -4.81
N PRO A 126 13.14 -9.06 -5.16
CA PRO A 126 14.18 -9.42 -4.18
C PRO A 126 14.63 -8.26 -3.31
N ASP A 127 14.79 -7.06 -3.91
CA ASP A 127 15.22 -5.86 -3.19
C ASP A 127 14.17 -5.40 -2.17
N SER A 128 12.89 -5.40 -2.54
CA SER A 128 11.79 -5.06 -1.64
C SER A 128 11.70 -6.03 -0.46
N ARG A 129 11.89 -7.33 -0.71
CA ARG A 129 11.94 -8.35 0.34
C ARG A 129 13.12 -8.13 1.30
N ASN A 130 14.27 -7.74 0.77
CA ASN A 130 15.43 -7.43 1.59
C ASN A 130 15.20 -6.22 2.50
N ILE A 131 14.62 -5.13 1.95
CA ILE A 131 14.25 -3.96 2.76
C ILE A 131 13.25 -4.35 3.85
N LEU A 132 12.21 -5.11 3.51
CA LEU A 132 11.21 -5.57 4.48
C LEU A 132 11.85 -6.38 5.61
N ARG A 133 12.67 -7.38 5.28
CA ARG A 133 13.37 -8.22 6.28
C ARG A 133 14.26 -7.40 7.19
N THR A 134 14.97 -6.41 6.64
CA THR A 134 15.83 -5.53 7.43
C THR A 134 14.99 -4.62 8.33
N ALA A 135 13.87 -4.07 7.82
CA ALA A 135 12.99 -3.20 8.58
C ALA A 135 12.15 -3.90 9.65
N THR A 136 12.01 -5.24 9.58
CA THR A 136 11.26 -6.08 10.53
C THR A 136 12.14 -7.09 11.25
N GLY A 137 13.46 -6.95 11.15
CA GLY A 137 14.44 -7.82 11.81
C GLY A 137 14.49 -7.62 13.33
N GLU A 138 15.31 -8.42 14.01
CA GLU A 138 15.42 -8.45 15.48
C GLU A 138 15.76 -7.09 16.12
N GLU A 139 16.60 -6.28 15.45
CA GLU A 139 16.98 -4.94 15.93
C GLU A 139 15.92 -3.87 15.65
N SER A 140 14.91 -4.19 14.86
CA SER A 140 13.94 -3.21 14.39
C SER A 140 12.93 -2.86 15.46
N GLN A 141 12.61 -1.58 15.51
CA GLN A 141 11.57 -1.03 16.38
C GLN A 141 10.36 -0.62 15.52
N CYS A 142 9.19 -0.90 16.02
CA CYS A 142 7.94 -0.57 15.36
C CYS A 142 7.04 0.26 16.27
N VAL A 143 6.21 1.07 15.66
CA VAL A 143 5.16 1.85 16.30
C VAL A 143 3.88 1.66 15.51
N ALA A 144 2.77 1.48 16.20
CA ALA A 144 1.46 1.33 15.57
C ALA A 144 0.53 2.49 15.94
N ARG A 145 -0.34 2.82 15.00
CA ARG A 145 -1.48 3.70 15.21
C ARG A 145 -2.76 2.89 15.07
N TYR A 146 -3.57 2.88 16.12
CA TYR A 146 -4.83 2.18 16.15
C TYR A 146 -5.97 3.07 15.67
N ARG A 147 -6.99 2.46 15.07
CA ARG A 147 -8.24 3.12 14.70
C ARG A 147 -9.41 2.34 15.29
N PRO A 148 -10.50 3.02 15.70
CA PRO A 148 -11.63 2.36 16.35
C PRO A 148 -12.27 1.23 15.52
N GLU A 149 -12.22 1.32 14.20
CA GLU A 149 -12.95 0.42 13.29
C GLU A 149 -12.02 -0.34 12.32
N SER A 150 -10.69 -0.27 12.50
CA SER A 150 -9.74 -0.87 11.56
C SER A 150 -8.44 -1.33 12.23
N HIS A 151 -7.69 -2.19 11.53
CA HIS A 151 -6.43 -2.73 12.03
C HIS A 151 -5.32 -1.69 12.20
N GLY A 152 -5.46 -0.50 11.61
CA GLY A 152 -4.56 0.62 11.83
C GLY A 152 -3.32 0.62 10.94
N ASP A 153 -2.35 1.40 11.37
CA ASP A 153 -1.08 1.60 10.67
C ASP A 153 0.07 1.04 11.51
N ILE A 154 1.09 0.51 10.85
CA ILE A 154 2.34 0.13 11.50
C ILE A 154 3.52 0.72 10.74
N PHE A 155 4.46 1.28 11.46
CA PHE A 155 5.73 1.74 10.91
C PHE A 155 6.88 1.09 11.67
N CYS A 156 7.75 0.40 10.94
CA CYS A 156 8.93 -0.26 11.47
C CYS A 156 10.20 0.39 10.92
N LEU A 157 11.21 0.51 11.74
CA LEU A 157 12.49 1.13 11.41
C LEU A 157 13.64 0.33 11.99
N SER A 158 14.63 -0.01 11.15
CA SER A 158 15.90 -0.54 11.58
C SER A 158 16.83 0.62 12.03
N PRO A 159 17.24 0.67 13.32
CA PRO A 159 18.09 1.74 13.81
C PRO A 159 19.45 1.79 13.12
N SER A 160 20.03 0.65 12.79
CA SER A 160 21.36 0.53 12.20
C SER A 160 21.40 0.95 10.73
N THR A 161 20.49 0.41 9.92
CA THR A 161 20.50 0.62 8.45
C THR A 161 19.63 1.78 7.99
N GLY A 162 18.60 2.16 8.76
CA GLY A 162 17.57 3.09 8.37
C GLY A 162 16.52 2.50 7.45
N ALA A 163 16.56 1.19 7.15
CA ALA A 163 15.50 0.53 6.41
C ALA A 163 14.17 0.67 7.15
N PHE A 164 13.11 1.08 6.44
CA PHE A 164 11.78 1.20 7.02
C PHE A 164 10.75 0.39 6.24
N ALA A 165 9.72 -0.02 6.94
CA ALA A 165 8.51 -0.60 6.39
C ALA A 165 7.29 0.06 7.03
N TYR A 166 6.40 0.57 6.20
CA TYR A 166 5.11 1.10 6.61
C TYR A 166 4.00 0.27 5.97
N GLY A 167 3.05 -0.15 6.77
CA GLY A 167 1.84 -0.83 6.32
C GLY A 167 0.61 -0.22 6.94
N TYR A 168 -0.48 -0.18 6.19
CA TYR A 168 -1.78 0.23 6.70
C TYR A 168 -2.87 -0.69 6.20
N ASP A 169 -3.87 -0.89 7.05
CA ASP A 169 -5.07 -1.64 6.75
C ASP A 169 -6.27 -0.93 7.40
N GLY A 170 -7.33 -0.74 6.64
CA GLY A 170 -8.53 -0.12 7.17
C GLY A 170 -9.06 1.09 6.42
N ALA A 171 -10.33 1.42 6.69
CA ALA A 171 -11.03 2.54 6.09
C ALA A 171 -10.34 3.87 6.40
N SER A 172 -10.28 4.72 5.40
CA SER A 172 -9.92 6.15 5.55
C SER A 172 -11.06 6.90 6.19
#